data_76e286aa8ae7d947065a56ef27653353
#
_entry.id   76e286aa8ae7d947065a56ef27653353
#
_cell.length_a   1.000
_cell.length_b   1.000
_cell.length_c   1.000
_cell.angle_alpha   90.00
_cell.angle_beta   90.00
_cell.angle_gamma   90.00
#
_symmetry.space_group_name_H-M   'P 1'
#
loop_
_entity.id
_entity.type
_entity.pdbx_description
1 polymer ?
#
loop_
_entity_poly.entity_id
_entity_poly.type
_entity_poly.pdbx_seq_one_letter_code
_entity_poly.pdbx_strand_id
1 'polypeptide(L)'
;MDTKKITTILDNVAEEKPDLVVAMLHWGSENSENITASQEKIISLMQKMGVDVILGTHPHLLQKITFDQSAGTMVAYSLGDFLSDAAHDGTNYSIILDVEITKYADSGVTQVTGFSYVPIYTATDTECIAIRQEGARRVLRIREAMEAYDGNFVDRITEDAYAKMQYALTRIEERIQGKSQTTTTK
;
A
#
# COMPACT_ATOMS: atom_id res chain seq x y z
N MET A 1 -19.38 7.28 5.25
CA MET A 1 -19.52 6.01 6.00
C MET A 1 -20.38 6.19 7.22
N ASP A 2 -21.20 5.20 7.55
CA ASP A 2 -22.09 5.19 8.72
C ASP A 2 -21.31 4.72 9.99
N THR A 3 -21.00 5.65 10.88
CA THR A 3 -20.23 5.38 12.10
C THR A 3 -20.96 4.47 13.08
N LYS A 4 -22.30 4.54 13.14
CA LYS A 4 -23.09 3.66 14.02
C LYS A 4 -22.97 2.20 13.57
N LYS A 5 -23.07 1.98 12.28
CA LYS A 5 -22.92 0.64 11.69
C LYS A 5 -21.51 0.09 11.93
N ILE A 6 -20.47 0.92 11.75
CA ILE A 6 -19.09 0.53 12.06
C ILE A 6 -18.94 0.14 13.53
N THR A 7 -19.45 0.96 14.45
CA THR A 7 -19.42 0.66 15.90
C THR A 7 -20.08 -0.69 16.19
N THR A 8 -21.29 -0.94 15.69
CA THR A 8 -21.99 -2.22 15.91
C THR A 8 -21.18 -3.42 15.38
N ILE A 9 -20.55 -3.28 14.21
CA ILE A 9 -19.73 -4.36 13.65
C ILE A 9 -18.51 -4.62 14.55
N LEU A 10 -17.82 -3.57 15.00
CA LEU A 10 -16.62 -3.71 15.83
C LEU A 10 -16.95 -4.20 17.25
N ASP A 11 -18.10 -3.84 17.80
CA ASP A 11 -18.59 -4.41 19.08
C ASP A 11 -18.77 -5.95 18.95
N ASN A 12 -19.38 -6.42 17.86
CA ASN A 12 -19.51 -7.86 17.59
C ASN A 12 -18.14 -8.55 17.39
N VAL A 13 -17.21 -7.88 16.69
CA VAL A 13 -15.84 -8.41 16.52
C VAL A 13 -15.13 -8.54 17.87
N ALA A 14 -15.32 -7.56 18.78
CA ALA A 14 -14.71 -7.60 20.10
C ALA A 14 -15.22 -8.75 20.97
N GLU A 15 -16.49 -9.18 20.80
CA GLU A 15 -17.06 -10.36 21.48
C GLU A 15 -16.33 -11.66 21.13
N GLU A 16 -15.82 -11.77 19.88
CA GLU A 16 -15.05 -12.93 19.41
C GLU A 16 -13.62 -12.99 19.98
N LYS A 17 -13.17 -11.90 20.63
CA LYS A 17 -11.82 -11.76 21.24
C LYS A 17 -10.67 -12.11 20.29
N PRO A 18 -10.61 -11.53 19.09
CA PRO A 18 -9.54 -11.80 18.15
C PRO A 18 -8.19 -11.36 18.71
N ASP A 19 -7.12 -12.02 18.30
CA ASP A 19 -5.75 -11.61 18.62
C ASP A 19 -5.33 -10.33 17.91
N LEU A 20 -5.92 -10.05 16.72
CA LEU A 20 -5.62 -8.89 15.89
C LEU A 20 -6.80 -8.59 14.95
N VAL A 21 -7.11 -7.32 14.75
CA VAL A 21 -8.22 -6.87 13.89
C VAL A 21 -7.68 -6.10 12.68
N VAL A 22 -8.00 -6.59 11.49
CA VAL A 22 -7.67 -5.93 10.21
C VAL A 22 -8.95 -5.42 9.57
N ALA A 23 -9.01 -4.12 9.28
CA ALA A 23 -10.12 -3.49 8.56
C ALA A 23 -9.70 -3.16 7.12
N MET A 24 -10.46 -3.67 6.15
CA MET A 24 -10.30 -3.30 4.74
C MET A 24 -11.43 -2.35 4.34
N LEU A 25 -11.09 -1.16 3.83
CA LEU A 25 -12.02 -0.07 3.57
C LEU A 25 -11.94 0.41 2.12
N HIS A 26 -13.11 0.61 1.53
CA HIS A 26 -13.26 1.27 0.24
C HIS A 26 -13.81 2.68 0.49
N TRP A 27 -12.97 3.71 0.40
CA TRP A 27 -13.27 5.05 0.92
C TRP A 27 -12.44 6.15 0.27
N GLY A 28 -12.65 7.40 0.71
CA GLY A 28 -11.90 8.55 0.21
C GLY A 28 -12.52 9.15 -1.04
N SER A 29 -11.71 9.88 -1.80
CA SER A 29 -12.08 10.48 -3.09
C SER A 29 -11.30 9.82 -4.20
N GLU A 30 -11.98 9.45 -5.26
CA GLU A 30 -11.38 8.85 -6.45
C GLU A 30 -10.35 9.79 -7.08
N ASN A 31 -9.24 9.24 -7.56
CA ASN A 31 -8.12 9.95 -8.18
C ASN A 31 -7.56 11.11 -7.33
N SER A 32 -7.58 10.96 -6.02
CA SER A 32 -7.10 11.97 -5.08
C SER A 32 -6.00 11.44 -4.17
N GLU A 33 -4.89 12.17 -4.10
CA GLU A 33 -3.83 11.93 -3.14
C GLU A 33 -4.17 12.48 -1.73
N ASN A 34 -5.18 13.35 -1.65
CA ASN A 34 -5.55 14.02 -0.41
C ASN A 34 -6.38 13.11 0.49
N ILE A 35 -5.97 13.05 1.75
CA ILE A 35 -6.74 12.38 2.80
C ILE A 35 -7.91 13.27 3.19
N THR A 36 -9.11 12.70 3.26
CA THR A 36 -10.31 13.41 3.66
C THR A 36 -10.48 13.43 5.18
N ALA A 37 -11.09 14.48 5.72
CA ALA A 37 -11.45 14.53 7.14
C ALA A 37 -12.36 13.35 7.57
N SER A 38 -13.13 12.79 6.62
CA SER A 38 -13.94 11.59 6.87
C SER A 38 -13.07 10.36 7.12
N GLN A 39 -11.98 10.17 6.36
CA GLN A 39 -11.04 9.08 6.58
C GLN A 39 -10.39 9.19 7.97
N GLU A 40 -9.88 10.37 8.34
CA GLU A 40 -9.27 10.60 9.65
C GLU A 40 -10.22 10.33 10.82
N LYS A 41 -11.49 10.77 10.68
CA LYS A 41 -12.51 10.50 11.69
C LYS A 41 -12.79 9.00 11.86
N ILE A 42 -12.87 8.25 10.76
CA ILE A 42 -13.12 6.80 10.78
C ILE A 42 -11.92 6.06 11.39
N ILE A 43 -10.69 6.43 11.04
CA ILE A 43 -9.47 5.86 11.63
C ILE A 43 -9.47 6.06 13.13
N SER A 44 -9.72 7.28 13.59
CA SER A 44 -9.74 7.59 15.02
C SER A 44 -10.80 6.77 15.78
N LEU A 45 -11.96 6.52 15.16
CA LEU A 45 -12.99 5.65 15.71
C LEU A 45 -12.50 4.20 15.77
N MET A 46 -12.01 3.66 14.67
CA MET A 46 -11.60 2.26 14.55
C MET A 46 -10.43 1.92 15.48
N GLN A 47 -9.42 2.77 15.56
CA GLN A 47 -8.29 2.57 16.49
C GLN A 47 -8.75 2.59 17.96
N LYS A 48 -9.70 3.48 18.34
CA LYS A 48 -10.29 3.48 19.68
C LYS A 48 -11.07 2.22 19.99
N MET A 49 -11.57 1.53 18.97
CA MET A 49 -12.33 0.28 19.09
C MET A 49 -11.46 -0.97 18.86
N GLY A 50 -10.12 -0.82 18.87
CA GLY A 50 -9.20 -1.96 18.83
C GLY A 50 -8.89 -2.49 17.45
N VAL A 51 -9.03 -1.69 16.39
CA VAL A 51 -8.55 -2.07 15.06
C VAL A 51 -7.04 -1.79 14.96
N ASP A 52 -6.25 -2.81 14.68
CA ASP A 52 -4.79 -2.76 14.64
C ASP A 52 -4.26 -2.35 13.27
N VAL A 53 -4.88 -2.86 12.19
CA VAL A 53 -4.46 -2.59 10.81
C VAL A 53 -5.63 -2.08 9.99
N ILE A 54 -5.46 -0.94 9.31
CA ILE A 54 -6.44 -0.38 8.40
C ILE A 54 -5.83 -0.31 6.99
N LEU A 55 -6.48 -0.97 6.02
CA LEU A 55 -6.08 -1.01 4.62
C LEU A 55 -7.14 -0.35 3.76
N GLY A 56 -6.81 0.79 3.15
CA GLY A 56 -7.71 1.57 2.31
C GLY A 56 -7.54 1.27 0.83
N THR A 57 -8.64 1.40 0.08
CA THR A 57 -8.74 1.34 -1.38
C THR A 57 -9.73 2.39 -1.87
N HIS A 58 -9.96 2.53 -3.17
CA HIS A 58 -10.85 3.45 -3.88
C HIS A 58 -10.15 4.68 -4.48
N PRO A 59 -9.21 5.39 -3.83
CA PRO A 59 -8.57 6.54 -4.47
C PRO A 59 -7.79 6.20 -5.74
N HIS A 60 -7.50 4.92 -6.02
CA HIS A 60 -6.64 4.44 -7.11
C HIS A 60 -5.18 4.93 -7.03
N LEU A 61 -4.92 5.96 -6.24
CA LEU A 61 -3.60 6.50 -5.97
C LEU A 61 -3.09 6.00 -4.62
N LEU A 62 -1.79 5.75 -4.54
CA LEU A 62 -1.12 5.49 -3.27
C LEU A 62 -1.25 6.73 -2.38
N GLN A 63 -1.88 6.57 -1.21
CA GLN A 63 -1.94 7.60 -0.18
C GLN A 63 -0.96 7.26 0.95
N LYS A 64 -0.90 8.13 1.96
CA LYS A 64 -0.05 8.00 3.13
C LYS A 64 -0.17 6.64 3.80
N ILE A 65 0.97 6.14 4.30
CA ILE A 65 1.04 4.98 5.20
C ILE A 65 1.66 5.44 6.51
N THR A 66 1.03 5.10 7.62
CA THR A 66 1.53 5.41 8.96
C THR A 66 1.62 4.14 9.80
N PHE A 67 2.68 4.05 10.60
CA PHE A 67 2.89 2.99 11.57
C PHE A 67 3.23 3.63 12.92
N ASP A 68 2.43 3.31 13.93
CA ASP A 68 2.70 3.67 15.33
C ASP A 68 3.25 2.43 16.04
N GLN A 69 4.58 2.39 16.19
CA GLN A 69 5.26 1.29 16.85
C GLN A 69 4.88 1.16 18.33
N SER A 70 4.54 2.26 19.00
CA SER A 70 4.18 2.26 20.41
C SER A 70 2.79 1.69 20.66
N ALA A 71 1.87 1.95 19.74
CA ALA A 71 0.52 1.42 19.77
C ALA A 71 0.41 0.05 19.08
N GLY A 72 1.41 -0.35 18.27
CA GLY A 72 1.37 -1.56 17.45
C GLY A 72 0.30 -1.49 16.35
N THR A 73 0.01 -0.30 15.82
CA THR A 73 -1.05 -0.07 14.85
C THR A 73 -0.54 0.48 13.53
N MET A 74 -1.21 0.13 12.42
CA MET A 74 -0.82 0.56 11.08
C MET A 74 -2.03 1.03 10.28
N VAL A 75 -1.85 2.11 9.50
CA VAL A 75 -2.86 2.62 8.57
C VAL A 75 -2.25 2.87 7.20
N ALA A 76 -2.73 2.16 6.19
CA ALA A 76 -2.53 2.50 4.79
C ALA A 76 -3.82 3.17 4.28
N TYR A 77 -3.79 4.47 4.04
CA TYR A 77 -4.99 5.23 3.64
C TYR A 77 -5.50 4.81 2.25
N SER A 78 -4.60 4.50 1.33
CA SER A 78 -4.87 3.81 0.07
C SER A 78 -3.60 3.12 -0.41
N LEU A 79 -3.73 1.87 -0.82
CA LEU A 79 -2.61 1.11 -1.41
C LEU A 79 -2.37 1.46 -2.88
N GLY A 80 -3.31 2.17 -3.55
CA GLY A 80 -3.29 2.36 -4.99
C GLY A 80 -3.73 1.10 -5.75
N ASP A 81 -3.53 1.09 -7.06
CA ASP A 81 -3.88 -0.03 -7.92
C ASP A 81 -2.72 -1.02 -8.07
N PHE A 82 -3.00 -2.30 -7.89
CA PHE A 82 -2.02 -3.36 -8.18
C PHE A 82 -1.75 -3.48 -9.68
N LEU A 83 -2.80 -3.44 -10.49
CA LEU A 83 -2.76 -3.40 -11.94
C LEU A 83 -3.70 -2.30 -12.40
N SER A 84 -3.18 -1.31 -13.11
CA SER A 84 -3.92 -0.14 -13.55
C SER A 84 -4.08 -0.11 -15.07
N ASP A 85 -5.16 0.52 -15.57
CA ASP A 85 -5.27 0.93 -16.97
C ASP A 85 -4.47 2.21 -17.27
N ALA A 86 -3.91 2.85 -16.22
CA ALA A 86 -3.15 4.09 -16.26
C ALA A 86 -3.95 5.26 -16.87
N ALA A 87 -5.27 5.26 -16.68
CA ALA A 87 -6.17 6.29 -17.21
C ALA A 87 -5.95 7.66 -16.53
N HIS A 88 -5.37 7.68 -15.32
CA HIS A 88 -5.05 8.89 -14.58
C HIS A 88 -3.60 8.87 -14.09
N ASP A 89 -2.99 10.05 -14.01
CA ASP A 89 -1.63 10.20 -13.49
C ASP A 89 -1.52 9.64 -12.07
N GLY A 90 -0.49 8.85 -11.83
CA GLY A 90 -0.21 8.26 -10.54
C GLY A 90 -0.92 6.94 -10.24
N THR A 91 -1.87 6.48 -11.08
CA THR A 91 -2.52 5.17 -10.89
C THR A 91 -1.66 4.00 -11.37
N ASN A 92 -0.60 4.28 -12.13
CA ASN A 92 0.31 3.29 -12.70
C ASN A 92 1.41 2.84 -11.74
N TYR A 93 1.46 3.37 -10.51
CA TYR A 93 2.40 2.90 -9.49
C TYR A 93 1.72 2.73 -8.13
N SER A 94 2.16 1.74 -7.39
CA SER A 94 1.69 1.43 -6.04
C SER A 94 2.70 0.57 -5.29
N ILE A 95 2.26 -0.16 -4.29
CA ILE A 95 3.11 -1.07 -3.51
C ILE A 95 2.44 -2.42 -3.27
N ILE A 96 3.26 -3.44 -3.07
CA ILE A 96 2.87 -4.64 -2.34
C ILE A 96 3.31 -4.40 -0.90
N LEU A 97 2.37 -4.37 0.03
CA LEU A 97 2.63 -4.15 1.45
C LEU A 97 2.76 -5.49 2.17
N ASP A 98 3.82 -5.63 2.97
CA ASP A 98 4.04 -6.74 3.88
C ASP A 98 3.98 -6.21 5.32
N VAL A 99 3.11 -6.75 6.15
CA VAL A 99 2.89 -6.34 7.54
C VAL A 99 3.42 -7.40 8.48
N GLU A 100 4.37 -7.03 9.33
CA GLU A 100 4.95 -7.91 10.32
C GLU A 100 4.09 -7.92 11.59
N ILE A 101 3.64 -9.12 11.99
CA ILE A 101 2.80 -9.32 13.17
C ILE A 101 3.51 -10.29 14.12
N THR A 102 3.63 -9.90 15.38
CA THR A 102 4.27 -10.73 16.41
C THR A 102 3.27 -11.03 17.52
N LYS A 103 3.14 -12.32 17.88
CA LYS A 103 2.46 -12.78 19.09
C LYS A 103 3.51 -13.14 20.13
N TYR A 104 3.53 -12.44 21.24
CA TYR A 104 4.47 -12.66 22.33
C TYR A 104 4.00 -13.79 23.22
N ALA A 105 4.82 -14.83 23.40
CA ALA A 105 4.46 -16.05 24.12
C ALA A 105 4.31 -15.83 25.64
N ASP A 106 5.02 -14.85 26.20
CA ASP A 106 5.02 -14.51 27.62
C ASP A 106 3.79 -13.70 28.05
N SER A 107 3.36 -12.76 27.24
CA SER A 107 2.23 -11.87 27.52
C SER A 107 0.93 -12.29 26.82
N GLY A 108 1.03 -13.10 25.75
CA GLY A 108 -0.09 -13.42 24.87
C GLY A 108 -0.52 -12.27 23.96
N VAL A 109 0.16 -11.11 24.03
CA VAL A 109 -0.15 -9.93 23.21
C VAL A 109 0.23 -10.17 21.78
N THR A 110 -0.65 -9.81 20.84
CA THR A 110 -0.39 -9.75 19.41
C THR A 110 -0.38 -8.30 18.96
N GLN A 111 0.61 -7.91 18.19
CA GLN A 111 0.69 -6.54 17.68
C GLN A 111 1.45 -6.47 16.35
N VAL A 112 1.25 -5.37 15.61
CA VAL A 112 2.09 -5.04 14.45
C VAL A 112 3.47 -4.60 14.96
N THR A 113 4.52 -5.26 14.49
CA THR A 113 5.91 -4.98 14.90
C THR A 113 6.72 -4.28 13.82
N GLY A 114 6.23 -4.27 12.58
CA GLY A 114 6.90 -3.61 11.47
C GLY A 114 6.12 -3.78 10.18
N PHE A 115 6.70 -3.24 9.12
CA PHE A 115 6.23 -3.47 7.77
C PHE A 115 7.36 -3.28 6.76
N SER A 116 7.22 -3.91 5.62
CA SER A 116 8.05 -3.67 4.45
C SER A 116 7.16 -3.49 3.20
N TYR A 117 7.74 -3.04 2.10
CA TYR A 117 6.99 -2.87 0.86
C TYR A 117 7.85 -3.10 -0.37
N VAL A 118 7.20 -3.55 -1.43
CA VAL A 118 7.79 -3.66 -2.76
C VAL A 118 7.12 -2.62 -3.64
N PRO A 119 7.85 -1.59 -4.12
CA PRO A 119 7.32 -0.63 -5.07
C PRO A 119 7.08 -1.30 -6.42
N ILE A 120 5.89 -1.08 -6.99
CA ILE A 120 5.47 -1.67 -8.26
C ILE A 120 5.02 -0.60 -9.24
N TYR A 121 5.16 -0.92 -10.53
CA TYR A 121 4.77 -0.09 -11.66
C TYR A 121 4.01 -0.93 -12.69
N THR A 122 2.88 -0.43 -13.16
CA THR A 122 2.16 -1.02 -14.28
C THR A 122 2.70 -0.48 -15.59
N ALA A 123 3.54 -1.27 -16.27
CA ALA A 123 4.10 -0.93 -17.56
C ALA A 123 3.15 -1.31 -18.70
N THR A 124 3.15 -0.49 -19.77
CA THR A 124 2.47 -0.77 -21.03
C THR A 124 3.37 -1.59 -21.95
N ASP A 125 2.80 -2.09 -23.05
CA ASP A 125 3.54 -2.78 -24.12
C ASP A 125 4.57 -1.87 -24.82
N THR A 126 4.34 -0.56 -24.82
CA THR A 126 5.31 0.43 -25.35
C THR A 126 6.44 0.74 -24.38
N GLU A 127 6.26 0.51 -23.10
CA GLU A 127 7.23 0.77 -22.03
C GLU A 127 8.07 -0.46 -21.69
N CYS A 128 7.54 -1.65 -21.90
CA CYS A 128 8.22 -2.92 -21.62
C CYS A 128 8.25 -3.81 -22.85
N ILE A 129 9.42 -3.94 -23.48
CA ILE A 129 9.65 -4.71 -24.71
C ILE A 129 9.32 -6.21 -24.55
N ALA A 130 9.36 -6.71 -23.31
CA ALA A 130 8.99 -8.09 -23.01
C ALA A 130 7.47 -8.35 -23.14
N ILE A 131 6.64 -7.30 -23.20
CA ILE A 131 5.22 -7.39 -23.50
C ILE A 131 5.04 -7.46 -25.01
N ARG A 132 4.64 -8.63 -25.52
CA ARG A 132 4.53 -8.87 -26.97
C ARG A 132 3.12 -8.72 -27.52
N GLN A 133 2.16 -8.40 -26.66
CA GLN A 133 0.75 -8.25 -27.02
C GLN A 133 0.37 -6.79 -26.94
N GLU A 134 -0.14 -6.22 -28.04
CA GLU A 134 -0.62 -4.84 -28.11
C GLU A 134 -1.72 -4.59 -27.05
N GLY A 135 -1.63 -3.45 -26.36
CA GLY A 135 -2.54 -3.05 -25.31
C GLY A 135 -2.40 -3.82 -23.99
N ALA A 136 -1.52 -4.81 -23.91
CA ALA A 136 -1.29 -5.54 -22.68
C ALA A 136 -0.52 -4.70 -21.66
N ARG A 137 -0.72 -5.03 -20.39
CA ARG A 137 -0.03 -4.40 -19.26
C ARG A 137 0.67 -5.43 -18.40
N ARG A 138 1.71 -4.98 -17.70
CA ARG A 138 2.47 -5.85 -16.81
C ARG A 138 2.89 -5.11 -15.56
N VAL A 139 2.67 -5.72 -14.41
CA VAL A 139 3.20 -5.23 -13.14
C VAL A 139 4.68 -5.58 -13.05
N LEU A 140 5.50 -4.58 -12.83
CA LEU A 140 6.94 -4.68 -12.64
C LEU A 140 7.31 -4.24 -11.22
N ARG A 141 8.26 -4.92 -10.60
CA ARG A 141 8.90 -4.46 -9.37
C ARG A 141 9.90 -3.39 -9.76
N ILE A 142 9.69 -2.16 -9.28
CA ILE A 142 10.43 -0.98 -9.77
C ILE A 142 11.94 -1.16 -9.61
N ARG A 143 12.41 -1.54 -8.43
CA ARG A 143 13.86 -1.61 -8.13
C ARG A 143 14.55 -2.63 -9.03
N GLU A 144 13.98 -3.83 -9.15
CA GLU A 144 14.53 -4.90 -9.99
C GLU A 144 14.48 -4.56 -11.48
N ALA A 145 13.43 -3.86 -11.94
CA ALA A 145 13.34 -3.41 -13.32
C ALA A 145 14.41 -2.36 -13.64
N MET A 146 14.66 -1.42 -12.72
CA MET A 146 15.70 -0.40 -12.86
C MET A 146 17.09 -1.00 -12.80
N GLU A 147 17.38 -1.92 -11.88
CA GLU A 147 18.65 -2.65 -11.81
C GLU A 147 18.93 -3.44 -13.09
N ALA A 148 17.91 -4.07 -13.67
CA ALA A 148 18.04 -4.77 -14.94
C ALA A 148 18.36 -3.84 -16.11
N TYR A 149 17.80 -2.62 -16.13
CA TYR A 149 18.11 -1.59 -17.12
C TYR A 149 19.56 -1.09 -16.96
N ASP A 150 19.98 -0.75 -15.75
CA ASP A 150 21.34 -0.27 -15.44
C ASP A 150 22.42 -1.34 -15.76
N GLY A 151 22.05 -2.62 -15.63
CA GLY A 151 22.91 -3.75 -15.99
C GLY A 151 22.97 -4.08 -17.47
N ASN A 152 22.54 -3.18 -18.37
CA ASN A 152 22.43 -3.37 -19.84
C ASN A 152 21.46 -4.46 -20.28
N PHE A 153 20.49 -4.84 -19.45
CA PHE A 153 19.34 -5.65 -19.87
C PHE A 153 18.26 -4.74 -20.49
N VAL A 154 18.68 -3.84 -21.37
CA VAL A 154 17.87 -2.78 -22.00
C VAL A 154 16.66 -3.31 -22.80
N ASP A 155 16.66 -4.60 -23.12
CA ASP A 155 15.57 -5.21 -23.89
C ASP A 155 14.24 -5.35 -23.11
N ARG A 156 14.18 -4.95 -21.82
CA ARG A 156 13.00 -5.16 -20.98
C ARG A 156 12.17 -3.91 -20.75
N ILE A 157 12.81 -2.78 -20.49
CA ILE A 157 12.11 -1.49 -20.33
C ILE A 157 12.77 -0.40 -21.16
N THR A 158 11.99 0.60 -21.55
CA THR A 158 12.49 1.78 -22.29
C THR A 158 13.08 2.81 -21.33
N GLU A 159 13.88 3.75 -21.85
CA GLU A 159 14.41 4.89 -21.09
C GLU A 159 13.29 5.75 -20.48
N ASP A 160 12.19 5.96 -21.23
CA ASP A 160 11.00 6.67 -20.73
C ASP A 160 10.37 5.95 -19.54
N ALA A 161 10.23 4.63 -19.61
CA ALA A 161 9.73 3.83 -18.50
C ALA A 161 10.65 3.89 -17.27
N TYR A 162 11.97 3.88 -17.48
CA TYR A 162 12.95 4.05 -16.40
C TYR A 162 12.77 5.39 -15.68
N ALA A 163 12.67 6.50 -16.45
CA ALA A 163 12.45 7.83 -15.87
C ALA A 163 11.13 7.92 -15.08
N LYS A 164 10.04 7.33 -15.60
CA LYS A 164 8.76 7.24 -14.91
C LYS A 164 8.85 6.41 -13.62
N MET A 165 9.60 5.31 -13.62
CA MET A 165 9.82 4.50 -12.42
C MET A 165 10.65 5.23 -11.37
N GLN A 166 11.66 6.03 -11.75
CA GLN A 166 12.39 6.90 -10.81
C GLN A 166 11.45 7.90 -10.15
N TYR A 167 10.60 8.56 -10.93
CA TYR A 167 9.58 9.46 -10.40
C TYR A 167 8.62 8.74 -9.45
N ALA A 168 8.08 7.58 -9.88
CA ALA A 168 7.19 6.77 -9.06
C ALA A 168 7.82 6.36 -7.72
N LEU A 169 9.08 5.93 -7.72
CA LEU A 169 9.81 5.56 -6.51
C LEU A 169 9.91 6.74 -5.54
N THR A 170 10.25 7.93 -6.03
CA THR A 170 10.29 9.16 -5.21
C THR A 170 8.92 9.44 -4.59
N ARG A 171 7.84 9.37 -5.38
CA ARG A 171 6.48 9.60 -4.89
C ARG A 171 6.02 8.57 -3.86
N ILE A 172 6.40 7.30 -4.04
CA ILE A 172 6.11 6.24 -3.07
C ILE A 172 6.83 6.51 -1.74
N GLU A 173 8.12 6.85 -1.79
CA GLU A 173 8.92 7.12 -0.59
C GLU A 173 8.41 8.33 0.20
N GLU A 174 7.93 9.37 -0.47
CA GLU A 174 7.31 10.56 0.16
C GLU A 174 6.03 10.22 0.94
N ARG A 175 5.29 9.17 0.53
CA ARG A 175 4.01 8.79 1.16
C ARG A 175 4.15 7.82 2.30
N ILE A 176 5.27 7.14 2.40
CA ILE A 176 5.49 6.14 3.45
C ILE A 176 6.15 6.80 4.64
N GLN A 177 5.41 6.94 5.75
CA GLN A 177 5.91 7.47 7.01
C GLN A 177 6.06 6.35 8.02
N GLY A 178 7.26 6.16 8.53
CA GLY A 178 7.58 5.17 9.55
C GLY A 178 8.91 4.48 9.25
N LYS A 179 9.70 4.27 10.28
CA LYS A 179 10.99 3.59 10.17
C LYS A 179 10.76 2.08 10.11
N SER A 180 10.94 1.49 8.97
CA SER A 180 11.70 0.27 8.79
C SER A 180 11.87 0.00 7.29
N GLN A 181 12.95 0.50 6.73
CA GLN A 181 13.44 -0.04 5.47
C GLN A 181 14.24 -1.29 5.81
N THR A 182 13.58 -2.42 5.88
CA THR A 182 14.30 -3.68 5.76
C THR A 182 14.24 -4.07 4.30
N THR A 183 15.26 -3.69 3.56
CA THR A 183 15.49 -4.20 2.21
C THR A 183 15.84 -5.69 2.36
N THR A 184 14.85 -6.55 2.31
CA THR A 184 15.09 -7.97 2.20
C THR A 184 15.23 -8.30 0.73
N THR A 185 16.48 -8.22 0.24
CA THR A 185 16.87 -8.89 -1.00
C THR A 185 16.76 -10.39 -0.76
N LYS A 186 15.81 -11.06 -1.34
CA LYS A 186 15.78 -12.52 -1.52
C LYS A 186 15.78 -12.82 -2.99
#